data_5c7c9a8beabf38b67c2b46a706132d05
#
_entry.id   5c7c9a8beabf38b67c2b46a706132d05
#
_cell.length_a   1.000
_cell.length_b   1.000
_cell.length_c   1.000
_cell.angle_alpha   90.00
_cell.angle_beta   90.00
_cell.angle_gamma   90.00
#
_symmetry.space_group_name_H-M   'P 1'
#
loop_
_entity.id
_entity.type
_entity.pdbx_description
1 polymer ?
#
loop_
_entity_poly.entity_id
_entity_poly.type
_entity_poly.pdbx_seq_one_letter_code
_entity_poly.pdbx_strand_id
1 'polypeptide(L)'
;MKVEREFLSRILLPLLFNFFKRSDMKTILPSVAGICILFFILGCNPSLNSQSKYKKLVWSEEFNYKGLPDSTKWSYDKGNGCPDVCGWGNNELQYYTWNRTENARVEDGHLVIEARKEDMQGMKYTSARLATKNKGDWKYGRIEVKAMIPAGRGMWPAIWMLPTNWEYGGWPRSGEIDIMENVGYWPDSVLATVHTEAYNGMINTQKTKGVHQPGISTKFHVYSMEWTENEMFFYVDGKEVNRFANDKTGVAAWPFDKEFHLLLNVAVGGNWGGKFGVDDSVFPQKMLVDWIRLHQ
;
A
#
# COMPACT_ATOMS: atom_id res chain seq x y z
N MET A 1 12.47 -31.65 12.93
CA MET A 1 13.82 -31.46 12.39
C MET A 1 14.22 -32.61 11.46
N LYS A 2 13.38 -33.01 10.52
CA LYS A 2 13.70 -34.04 9.51
C LYS A 2 12.87 -34.00 8.23
N VAL A 3 12.12 -32.92 7.98
CA VAL A 3 11.22 -32.76 6.80
C VAL A 3 11.65 -31.62 5.85
N GLU A 4 12.65 -30.78 6.20
CA GLU A 4 13.08 -29.62 5.40
C GLU A 4 14.28 -29.89 4.46
N ARG A 5 14.77 -31.11 4.33
CA ARG A 5 15.93 -31.43 3.46
C ARG A 5 15.62 -32.12 2.15
N GLU A 6 14.38 -32.47 1.87
CA GLU A 6 14.04 -33.22 0.63
C GLU A 6 13.43 -32.39 -0.50
N PHE A 7 13.21 -31.07 -0.32
CA PHE A 7 12.56 -30.24 -1.35
C PHE A 7 13.54 -29.44 -2.25
N LEU A 8 14.84 -29.46 -1.94
CA LEU A 8 15.86 -28.68 -2.68
C LEU A 8 16.76 -29.50 -3.61
N SER A 9 16.50 -30.78 -3.83
CA SER A 9 17.38 -31.65 -4.66
C SER A 9 16.80 -32.08 -6.00
N ARG A 10 15.67 -31.56 -6.48
CA ARG A 10 15.04 -32.02 -7.74
C ARG A 10 14.84 -31.01 -8.86
N ILE A 11 15.37 -29.79 -8.77
CA ILE A 11 15.26 -28.81 -9.86
C ILE A 11 16.61 -28.14 -10.17
N LEU A 12 17.69 -28.91 -10.31
CA LEU A 12 18.93 -28.38 -10.92
C LEU A 12 19.78 -29.56 -11.42
N LEU A 13 19.59 -29.94 -12.62
CA LEU A 13 20.39 -30.60 -13.68
C LEU A 13 19.42 -31.37 -14.61
N PRO A 14 19.47 -31.36 -15.94
CA PRO A 14 20.66 -31.16 -16.78
C PRO A 14 20.45 -30.21 -17.95
N LEU A 15 21.37 -29.31 -18.23
CA LEU A 15 21.56 -28.70 -19.55
C LEU A 15 22.96 -28.09 -19.65
N LEU A 16 23.98 -28.95 -19.61
CA LEU A 16 25.35 -28.61 -20.02
C LEU A 16 26.08 -29.90 -20.36
N PHE A 17 25.89 -30.40 -21.57
CA PHE A 17 26.85 -31.29 -22.24
C PHE A 17 26.38 -31.51 -23.69
N ASN A 18 26.94 -30.76 -24.59
CA ASN A 18 27.28 -31.21 -25.95
C ASN A 18 27.53 -29.97 -26.82
N PHE A 19 28.78 -29.69 -27.10
CA PHE A 19 29.27 -29.24 -28.41
C PHE A 19 30.77 -28.93 -28.30
N PHE A 20 31.56 -30.01 -28.34
CA PHE A 20 32.91 -29.95 -28.86
C PHE A 20 33.11 -31.17 -29.73
N LYS A 21 33.09 -30.98 -31.06
CA LYS A 21 33.78 -31.87 -31.97
C LYS A 21 34.44 -31.05 -33.07
N ARG A 22 35.76 -31.18 -33.11
CA ARG A 22 36.70 -30.68 -34.11
C ARG A 22 36.45 -31.31 -35.49
N SER A 23 36.66 -30.55 -36.57
CA SER A 23 37.45 -31.00 -37.70
C SER A 23 37.83 -29.83 -38.62
N ASP A 24 39.08 -29.61 -38.73
CA ASP A 24 40.02 -29.37 -39.80
C ASP A 24 39.73 -28.37 -40.96
N MET A 25 40.74 -27.55 -41.05
CA MET A 25 41.22 -26.61 -42.06
C MET A 25 41.10 -27.02 -43.53
N LYS A 26 40.74 -26.11 -44.41
CA LYS A 26 41.55 -25.77 -45.60
C LYS A 26 41.15 -24.41 -46.19
N THR A 27 42.15 -23.61 -46.41
CA THR A 27 42.28 -22.32 -47.08
C THR A 27 41.52 -22.18 -48.42
N ILE A 28 40.97 -20.98 -48.69
CA ILE A 28 41.11 -20.21 -49.95
C ILE A 28 40.53 -18.79 -49.70
N LEU A 29 41.39 -17.73 -49.86
CA LEU A 29 40.95 -16.34 -50.17
C LEU A 29 40.73 -16.24 -51.70
N PRO A 30 39.85 -15.32 -52.21
CA PRO A 30 40.10 -13.89 -52.21
C PRO A 30 38.86 -12.97 -52.05
N SER A 31 39.15 -11.80 -51.53
CA SER A 31 38.57 -10.48 -51.70
C SER A 31 37.20 -10.29 -52.39
N VAL A 32 36.21 -9.83 -51.65
CA VAL A 32 35.25 -8.79 -52.08
C VAL A 32 34.89 -7.93 -50.89
N ALA A 33 35.15 -6.62 -51.01
CA ALA A 33 34.72 -5.62 -50.07
C ALA A 33 33.19 -5.53 -50.04
N GLY A 34 32.61 -6.00 -48.97
CA GLY A 34 31.18 -5.89 -48.72
C GLY A 34 30.98 -5.03 -47.47
N ILE A 35 30.50 -3.81 -47.66
CA ILE A 35 30.09 -2.87 -46.59
C ILE A 35 28.94 -3.52 -45.85
N CYS A 36 29.22 -4.09 -44.66
CA CYS A 36 28.17 -4.45 -43.69
C CYS A 36 27.70 -3.18 -42.98
N ILE A 37 26.61 -2.60 -43.48
CA ILE A 37 25.84 -1.62 -42.72
C ILE A 37 25.13 -2.40 -41.60
N LEU A 38 25.71 -2.37 -40.40
CA LEU A 38 25.03 -2.81 -39.20
C LEU A 38 23.89 -1.82 -38.88
N PHE A 39 22.70 -2.16 -39.27
CA PHE A 39 21.50 -1.54 -38.70
C PHE A 39 21.42 -1.91 -37.23
N PHE A 40 21.92 -1.06 -36.35
CA PHE A 40 21.51 -1.03 -34.96
C PHE A 40 20.02 -0.62 -34.93
N ILE A 41 19.14 -1.60 -34.97
CA ILE A 41 17.77 -1.38 -34.57
C ILE A 41 17.82 -1.17 -33.04
N LEU A 42 17.98 0.10 -32.60
CA LEU A 42 17.62 0.53 -31.28
C LEU A 42 16.13 0.19 -31.13
N GLY A 43 15.85 -0.96 -30.58
CA GLY A 43 14.54 -1.30 -30.07
C GLY A 43 14.21 -0.33 -28.93
N CYS A 44 13.67 0.84 -29.24
CA CYS A 44 12.87 1.59 -28.30
C CYS A 44 11.71 0.67 -27.90
N ASN A 45 11.88 -0.06 -26.80
CA ASN A 45 10.73 -0.53 -26.07
C ASN A 45 9.99 0.75 -25.61
N PRO A 46 8.82 1.09 -26.13
CA PRO A 46 8.01 2.09 -25.47
C PRO A 46 7.67 1.46 -24.13
N SER A 47 8.29 1.94 -23.05
CA SER A 47 7.67 1.83 -21.75
C SER A 47 6.29 2.46 -21.95
N LEU A 48 5.26 1.64 -21.90
CA LEU A 48 3.88 2.08 -21.79
C LEU A 48 3.76 2.81 -20.45
N ASN A 49 4.28 4.03 -20.40
CA ASN A 49 3.88 5.03 -19.43
C ASN A 49 2.43 5.36 -19.82
N SER A 50 1.50 4.57 -19.33
CA SER A 50 0.09 4.92 -19.33
C SER A 50 -0.01 6.22 -18.54
N GLN A 51 0.04 7.36 -19.24
CA GLN A 51 -0.26 8.63 -18.58
C GLN A 51 -1.68 8.49 -18.03
N SER A 52 -1.80 8.67 -16.72
CA SER A 52 -3.10 8.71 -16.06
C SER A 52 -4.05 9.62 -16.84
N LYS A 53 -5.29 9.17 -17.01
CA LYS A 53 -6.35 9.98 -17.60
C LYS A 53 -6.76 11.14 -16.69
N TYR A 54 -6.47 11.05 -15.41
CA TYR A 54 -6.78 12.04 -14.41
C TYR A 54 -5.65 13.07 -14.32
N LYS A 55 -5.91 14.31 -14.81
CA LYS A 55 -4.89 15.36 -14.93
C LYS A 55 -5.16 16.58 -14.06
N LYS A 56 -6.44 16.82 -13.71
CA LYS A 56 -6.84 18.00 -12.94
C LYS A 56 -6.66 17.71 -11.46
N LEU A 57 -5.74 18.43 -10.80
CA LEU A 57 -5.62 18.40 -9.34
C LEU A 57 -6.90 19.02 -8.74
N VAL A 58 -7.63 18.25 -7.95
CA VAL A 58 -8.89 18.67 -7.32
C VAL A 58 -8.78 18.80 -5.80
N TRP A 59 -7.82 18.13 -5.19
CA TRP A 59 -7.54 18.25 -3.77
C TRP A 59 -6.08 17.95 -3.50
N SER A 60 -5.45 18.65 -2.55
CA SER A 60 -4.12 18.32 -2.07
C SER A 60 -3.91 18.74 -0.63
N GLU A 61 -2.93 18.08 -0.01
CA GLU A 61 -2.37 18.45 1.27
C GLU A 61 -0.85 18.34 1.20
N GLU A 62 -0.17 19.47 1.36
CA GLU A 62 1.29 19.59 1.20
C GLU A 62 2.00 19.80 2.55
N PHE A 63 1.28 19.84 3.64
CA PHE A 63 1.78 19.98 5.02
C PHE A 63 2.76 21.14 5.26
N ASN A 64 2.58 22.25 4.55
CA ASN A 64 3.44 23.45 4.59
C ASN A 64 3.09 24.39 5.78
N TYR A 65 2.80 23.82 6.94
CA TYR A 65 2.49 24.54 8.18
C TYR A 65 3.04 23.78 9.38
N LYS A 66 2.79 24.25 10.62
CA LYS A 66 3.21 23.59 11.86
C LYS A 66 2.05 23.53 12.85
N GLY A 67 1.94 22.43 13.57
CA GLY A 67 0.93 22.25 14.62
C GLY A 67 0.02 21.06 14.34
N LEU A 68 -1.25 21.15 14.75
CA LEU A 68 -2.23 20.10 14.49
C LEU A 68 -2.59 20.02 12.99
N PRO A 69 -2.94 18.85 12.47
CA PRO A 69 -3.53 18.71 11.14
C PRO A 69 -4.71 19.66 10.90
N ASP A 70 -4.75 20.25 9.71
CA ASP A 70 -5.78 21.24 9.33
C ASP A 70 -7.19 20.65 9.50
N SER A 71 -7.94 21.20 10.44
CA SER A 71 -9.29 20.74 10.75
C SER A 71 -10.32 20.98 9.64
N THR A 72 -9.99 21.75 8.60
CA THR A 72 -10.83 21.89 7.40
C THR A 72 -10.69 20.70 6.45
N LYS A 73 -9.59 19.96 6.53
CA LYS A 73 -9.27 18.79 5.71
C LYS A 73 -9.34 17.48 6.48
N TRP A 74 -9.06 17.51 7.79
CA TRP A 74 -8.92 16.30 8.60
C TRP A 74 -9.93 16.25 9.75
N SER A 75 -10.43 15.08 10.00
CA SER A 75 -11.11 14.65 11.22
C SER A 75 -10.33 13.49 11.83
N TYR A 76 -10.76 13.04 13.02
CA TYR A 76 -10.13 11.93 13.75
C TYR A 76 -11.16 10.87 14.08
N ASP A 77 -10.79 9.62 13.89
CA ASP A 77 -11.42 8.53 14.64
C ASP A 77 -10.80 8.45 16.03
N LYS A 78 -11.61 8.16 17.05
CA LYS A 78 -11.22 8.31 18.45
C LYS A 78 -11.43 7.02 19.23
N GLY A 79 -10.57 6.80 20.24
CA GLY A 79 -10.74 5.73 21.19
C GLY A 79 -10.23 4.38 20.70
N ASN A 80 -10.81 3.35 21.25
CA ASN A 80 -10.51 1.96 20.91
C ASN A 80 -11.60 1.29 20.07
N GLY A 81 -12.51 2.09 19.48
CA GLY A 81 -13.61 1.59 18.64
C GLY A 81 -14.85 1.13 19.41
N CYS A 82 -14.77 1.02 20.75
CA CYS A 82 -15.92 0.61 21.55
C CYS A 82 -16.95 1.77 21.71
N PRO A 83 -18.27 1.48 21.83
CA PRO A 83 -18.87 0.13 21.89
C PRO A 83 -19.11 -0.53 20.53
N ASP A 84 -19.05 0.23 19.41
CA ASP A 84 -19.55 -0.21 18.11
C ASP A 84 -18.65 -1.27 17.47
N VAL A 85 -17.33 -1.03 17.46
CA VAL A 85 -16.33 -1.88 16.82
C VAL A 85 -15.08 -1.96 17.69
N CYS A 86 -15.20 -2.61 18.86
CA CYS A 86 -14.10 -2.71 19.82
C CYS A 86 -12.82 -3.29 19.21
N GLY A 87 -11.66 -2.69 19.55
CA GLY A 87 -10.38 -3.03 18.93
C GLY A 87 -10.38 -2.79 17.41
N TRP A 88 -11.23 -1.85 16.96
CA TRP A 88 -11.41 -1.50 15.55
C TRP A 88 -11.73 -2.72 14.65
N GLY A 89 -12.39 -3.76 15.22
CA GLY A 89 -12.73 -5.01 14.54
C GLY A 89 -11.57 -5.99 14.39
N ASN A 90 -10.35 -5.60 14.77
CA ASN A 90 -9.12 -6.36 14.55
C ASN A 90 -8.37 -6.69 15.84
N ASN A 91 -8.97 -6.49 17.03
CA ASN A 91 -8.30 -6.61 18.33
C ASN A 91 -7.04 -5.72 18.43
N GLU A 92 -7.08 -4.54 17.84
CA GLU A 92 -6.00 -3.55 17.91
C GLU A 92 -5.83 -3.04 19.35
N LEU A 93 -4.59 -2.69 19.73
CA LEU A 93 -4.19 -2.45 21.10
C LEU A 93 -4.01 -0.97 21.46
N GLN A 94 -4.11 -0.05 20.49
CA GLN A 94 -3.95 1.38 20.71
C GLN A 94 -5.28 2.07 21.01
N TYR A 95 -5.16 3.17 21.73
CA TYR A 95 -6.17 4.23 21.83
C TYR A 95 -5.86 5.30 20.78
N TYR A 96 -6.74 5.55 19.82
CA TYR A 96 -6.58 6.66 18.88
C TYR A 96 -6.97 7.97 19.56
N THR A 97 -6.03 8.90 19.58
CA THR A 97 -6.20 10.23 20.18
C THR A 97 -6.66 11.24 19.14
N TRP A 98 -7.11 12.39 19.59
CA TRP A 98 -7.49 13.51 18.72
C TRP A 98 -6.97 14.84 19.28
N ASN A 99 -6.65 15.77 18.40
CA ASN A 99 -6.11 17.09 18.76
C ASN A 99 -4.92 16.99 19.73
N ARG A 100 -4.10 15.97 19.58
CA ARG A 100 -2.94 15.68 20.42
C ARG A 100 -1.69 15.61 19.58
N THR A 101 -0.79 16.61 19.74
CA THR A 101 0.42 16.76 18.94
C THR A 101 1.43 15.63 19.13
N GLU A 102 1.37 14.90 20.23
CA GLU A 102 2.20 13.73 20.49
C GLU A 102 1.90 12.57 19.53
N ASN A 103 0.64 12.45 19.05
CA ASN A 103 0.25 11.38 18.14
C ASN A 103 -0.01 11.84 16.71
N ALA A 104 -0.45 13.10 16.50
CA ALA A 104 -0.64 13.65 15.16
C ALA A 104 -0.26 15.13 15.13
N ARG A 105 0.69 15.49 14.27
CA ARG A 105 1.17 16.85 14.07
C ARG A 105 1.76 17.06 12.69
N VAL A 106 1.80 18.30 12.28
CA VAL A 106 2.59 18.74 11.12
C VAL A 106 3.84 19.42 11.65
N GLU A 107 5.00 18.91 11.27
CA GLU A 107 6.32 19.44 11.58
C GLU A 107 7.28 19.17 10.44
N ASP A 108 8.20 20.10 10.20
CA ASP A 108 9.25 19.98 9.20
C ASP A 108 8.75 19.59 7.78
N GLY A 109 7.57 20.12 7.41
CA GLY A 109 6.97 19.86 6.11
C GLY A 109 6.29 18.49 5.96
N HIS A 110 6.03 17.79 7.06
CA HIS A 110 5.40 16.46 7.02
C HIS A 110 4.26 16.34 8.03
N LEU A 111 3.23 15.59 7.68
CA LEU A 111 2.36 15.02 8.70
C LEU A 111 3.08 13.87 9.38
N VAL A 112 3.12 13.91 10.70
CA VAL A 112 3.62 12.84 11.57
C VAL A 112 2.45 12.17 12.26
N ILE A 113 2.29 10.86 12.06
CA ILE A 113 1.41 10.00 12.86
C ILE A 113 2.34 9.12 13.71
N GLU A 114 2.26 9.30 15.04
CA GLU A 114 3.19 8.67 15.98
C GLU A 114 2.46 7.68 16.90
N ALA A 115 2.85 6.40 16.78
CA ALA A 115 2.46 5.37 17.73
C ALA A 115 3.41 5.37 18.94
N ARG A 116 2.86 5.38 20.14
CA ARG A 116 3.59 5.49 21.41
C ARG A 116 3.20 4.37 22.35
N LYS A 117 4.16 3.91 23.14
CA LYS A 117 3.89 3.05 24.29
C LYS A 117 3.61 3.94 25.49
N GLU A 118 2.37 4.08 25.84
CA GLU A 118 1.90 4.84 27.00
C GLU A 118 0.48 4.40 27.36
N ASP A 119 0.17 4.41 28.66
CA ASP A 119 -1.15 4.02 29.16
C ASP A 119 -2.17 5.15 28.91
N MET A 120 -3.29 4.84 28.26
CA MET A 120 -4.39 5.77 28.07
C MET A 120 -5.73 5.04 27.97
N GLN A 121 -6.69 5.41 28.83
CA GLN A 121 -8.05 4.86 28.82
C GLN A 121 -8.10 3.32 28.84
N GLY A 122 -7.18 2.69 29.56
CA GLY A 122 -7.06 1.24 29.67
C GLY A 122 -6.31 0.54 28.55
N MET A 123 -5.88 1.28 27.50
CA MET A 123 -5.03 0.77 26.44
C MET A 123 -3.56 1.04 26.76
N LYS A 124 -2.64 0.20 26.25
CA LYS A 124 -1.19 0.27 26.51
C LYS A 124 -0.42 1.10 25.48
N TYR A 125 -1.08 1.51 24.43
CA TYR A 125 -0.49 2.28 23.34
C TYR A 125 -1.43 3.39 22.91
N THR A 126 -0.87 4.46 22.38
CA THR A 126 -1.61 5.53 21.74
C THR A 126 -1.14 5.69 20.31
N SER A 127 -2.01 6.19 19.45
CA SER A 127 -1.71 6.55 18.07
C SER A 127 -2.74 7.58 17.57
N ALA A 128 -2.75 7.86 16.27
CA ALA A 128 -3.80 8.63 15.63
C ALA A 128 -4.33 7.93 14.37
N ARG A 129 -5.61 8.14 14.10
CA ARG A 129 -6.28 7.78 12.85
C ARG A 129 -6.99 9.02 12.31
N LEU A 130 -6.44 9.53 11.22
CA LEU A 130 -6.95 10.71 10.52
C LEU A 130 -7.86 10.29 9.38
N ALA A 131 -8.92 11.07 9.13
CA ALA A 131 -9.87 10.81 8.06
C ALA A 131 -10.26 12.12 7.35
N THR A 132 -10.47 12.06 6.03
CA THR A 132 -10.99 13.18 5.25
C THR A 132 -12.51 13.22 5.17
N LYS A 133 -13.22 12.36 5.90
CA LYS A 133 -14.69 12.22 5.85
C LYS A 133 -15.42 13.56 5.97
N ASN A 134 -16.31 13.85 5.01
CA ASN A 134 -17.06 15.11 4.88
C ASN A 134 -16.18 16.36 4.64
N LYS A 135 -14.92 16.16 4.23
CA LYS A 135 -13.93 17.23 3.96
C LYS A 135 -13.13 16.97 2.69
N GLY A 136 -13.14 15.72 2.25
CA GLY A 136 -12.51 15.21 1.06
C GLY A 136 -13.09 13.83 0.80
N ASP A 137 -14.21 13.80 0.11
CA ASP A 137 -14.92 12.58 -0.29
C ASP A 137 -14.94 12.53 -1.81
N TRP A 138 -14.52 11.41 -2.37
CA TRP A 138 -14.34 11.32 -3.82
C TRP A 138 -14.90 10.02 -4.37
N LYS A 139 -15.38 10.10 -5.59
CA LYS A 139 -15.68 8.96 -6.43
C LYS A 139 -14.81 9.03 -7.66
N TYR A 140 -14.01 7.99 -7.88
CA TYR A 140 -13.05 7.87 -8.97
C TYR A 140 -11.93 8.93 -8.92
N GLY A 141 -10.85 8.67 -9.60
CA GLY A 141 -9.71 9.57 -9.63
C GLY A 141 -8.38 8.84 -9.47
N ARG A 142 -7.31 9.62 -9.42
CA ARG A 142 -5.98 9.18 -9.04
C ARG A 142 -5.60 9.79 -7.69
N ILE A 143 -5.36 8.94 -6.70
CA ILE A 143 -4.91 9.34 -5.37
C ILE A 143 -3.44 8.94 -5.25
N GLU A 144 -2.62 9.88 -4.78
CA GLU A 144 -1.19 9.69 -4.56
C GLU A 144 -0.82 10.19 -3.16
N VAL A 145 -0.14 9.35 -2.41
CA VAL A 145 0.37 9.66 -1.06
C VAL A 145 1.86 9.37 -1.03
N LYS A 146 2.68 10.38 -0.77
CA LYS A 146 4.11 10.20 -0.55
C LYS A 146 4.38 10.07 0.92
N ALA A 147 4.80 8.89 1.35
CA ALA A 147 4.99 8.56 2.75
C ALA A 147 6.21 7.68 3.00
N MET A 148 6.73 7.79 4.25
CA MET A 148 7.67 6.87 4.85
C MET A 148 6.95 6.21 6.04
N ILE A 149 6.85 4.89 6.06
CA ILE A 149 6.07 4.15 7.05
C ILE A 149 6.93 3.63 8.20
N PRO A 150 6.35 3.40 9.40
CA PRO A 150 7.11 2.89 10.54
C PRO A 150 7.59 1.46 10.32
N ALA A 151 8.64 1.09 11.06
CA ALA A 151 9.14 -0.27 11.16
C ALA A 151 8.86 -0.83 12.56
N GLY A 152 9.11 -2.14 12.70
CA GLY A 152 9.08 -2.82 14.00
C GLY A 152 7.85 -3.67 14.24
N ARG A 153 8.08 -4.82 14.89
CA ARG A 153 7.05 -5.82 15.16
C ARG A 153 5.93 -5.23 16.02
N GLY A 154 4.71 -5.39 15.56
CA GLY A 154 3.52 -4.81 16.18
C GLY A 154 3.00 -3.55 15.49
N MET A 155 3.77 -2.93 14.58
CA MET A 155 3.28 -1.80 13.78
C MET A 155 2.41 -2.29 12.62
N TRP A 156 1.32 -1.56 12.36
CA TRP A 156 0.42 -1.79 11.24
C TRP A 156 -0.02 -0.44 10.66
N PRO A 157 0.82 0.21 9.84
CA PRO A 157 0.47 1.41 9.12
C PRO A 157 -0.46 1.12 7.96
N ALA A 158 -1.39 2.05 7.68
CA ALA A 158 -2.28 1.97 6.53
C ALA A 158 -2.56 3.33 5.90
N ILE A 159 -2.68 3.32 4.56
CA ILE A 159 -3.23 4.35 3.69
C ILE A 159 -4.38 3.70 2.96
N TRP A 160 -5.61 4.08 3.26
CA TRP A 160 -6.79 3.33 2.86
C TRP A 160 -8.03 4.19 2.75
N MET A 161 -9.13 3.63 2.25
CA MET A 161 -10.37 4.37 2.08
C MET A 161 -11.57 3.55 2.53
N LEU A 162 -12.54 4.24 3.14
CA LEU A 162 -13.86 3.72 3.47
C LEU A 162 -14.96 4.51 2.78
N PRO A 163 -16.14 3.89 2.53
CA PRO A 163 -17.30 4.59 1.97
C PRO A 163 -17.76 5.69 2.93
N THR A 164 -18.12 6.85 2.38
CA THR A 164 -18.53 7.99 3.19
C THR A 164 -19.89 7.74 3.87
N ASN A 165 -20.85 7.18 3.16
CA ASN A 165 -22.24 7.07 3.62
C ASN A 165 -22.76 5.64 3.83
N TRP A 166 -21.97 4.61 3.55
CA TRP A 166 -22.34 3.20 3.73
C TRP A 166 -23.64 2.79 3.03
N GLU A 167 -23.85 3.24 1.79
CA GLU A 167 -25.11 3.11 1.06
C GLU A 167 -25.58 1.66 0.84
N TYR A 168 -24.65 0.70 0.83
CA TYR A 168 -24.94 -0.73 0.67
C TYR A 168 -24.96 -1.50 1.99
N GLY A 169 -24.83 -0.78 3.13
CA GLY A 169 -24.78 -1.35 4.48
C GLY A 169 -23.38 -1.37 5.07
N GLY A 170 -23.28 -1.82 6.33
CA GLY A 170 -22.00 -1.86 7.05
C GLY A 170 -20.95 -2.75 6.39
N TRP A 171 -19.71 -2.62 6.89
CA TRP A 171 -18.59 -3.42 6.41
C TRP A 171 -18.90 -4.93 6.39
N PRO A 172 -18.52 -5.68 5.33
CA PRO A 172 -17.77 -5.25 4.16
C PRO A 172 -18.63 -4.89 2.94
N ARG A 173 -19.95 -4.72 3.08
CA ARG A 173 -20.93 -4.55 1.97
C ARG A 173 -20.68 -3.30 1.13
N SER A 174 -20.34 -2.20 1.77
CA SER A 174 -20.07 -0.94 1.07
C SER A 174 -18.63 -0.79 0.60
N GLY A 175 -17.80 -1.81 0.81
CA GLY A 175 -16.42 -1.88 0.33
C GLY A 175 -15.40 -1.25 1.27
N GLU A 176 -14.12 -1.56 1.00
CA GLU A 176 -12.91 -0.96 1.58
C GLU A 176 -11.79 -1.07 0.55
N ILE A 177 -10.95 -0.05 0.48
CA ILE A 177 -9.85 0.04 -0.49
C ILE A 177 -8.57 0.35 0.28
N ASP A 178 -7.63 -0.59 0.33
CA ASP A 178 -6.34 -0.43 0.98
C ASP A 178 -5.28 -0.12 -0.08
N ILE A 179 -4.89 1.17 -0.16
CA ILE A 179 -3.88 1.63 -1.12
C ILE A 179 -2.50 1.13 -0.70
N MET A 180 -2.23 1.13 0.58
CA MET A 180 -1.01 0.61 1.18
C MET A 180 -1.28 0.06 2.58
N GLU A 181 -0.88 -1.16 2.83
CA GLU A 181 -0.74 -1.73 4.16
C GLU A 181 0.63 -2.38 4.32
N ASN A 182 1.15 -2.35 5.55
CA ASN A 182 2.33 -3.09 5.98
C ASN A 182 2.14 -3.61 7.40
N VAL A 183 2.79 -4.70 7.73
CA VAL A 183 2.94 -5.17 9.11
C VAL A 183 4.42 -5.27 9.48
N GLY A 184 4.79 -4.69 10.61
CA GLY A 184 6.18 -4.47 10.96
C GLY A 184 7.03 -5.74 11.18
N TYR A 185 6.42 -6.92 11.27
CA TYR A 185 7.14 -8.20 11.28
C TYR A 185 7.48 -8.70 9.86
N TRP A 186 6.96 -8.05 8.82
CA TRP A 186 7.24 -8.35 7.42
C TRP A 186 7.80 -7.09 6.74
N PRO A 187 9.05 -6.75 7.03
CA PRO A 187 9.68 -5.52 6.57
C PRO A 187 9.72 -5.45 5.04
N ASP A 188 9.70 -4.23 4.52
CA ASP A 188 9.76 -3.94 3.09
C ASP A 188 8.66 -4.62 2.23
N SER A 189 7.60 -5.12 2.86
CA SER A 189 6.41 -5.60 2.15
C SER A 189 5.37 -4.48 2.06
N VAL A 190 4.81 -4.28 0.87
CA VAL A 190 3.68 -3.36 0.65
C VAL A 190 2.55 -4.18 0.05
N LEU A 191 1.40 -4.15 0.70
CA LEU A 191 0.20 -4.83 0.22
C LEU A 191 -0.83 -3.79 -0.21
N ALA A 192 -1.54 -4.10 -1.29
CA ALA A 192 -2.73 -3.38 -1.72
C ALA A 192 -3.90 -4.37 -1.76
N THR A 193 -5.01 -4.02 -1.13
CA THR A 193 -6.13 -4.92 -0.90
C THR A 193 -7.46 -4.25 -1.25
N VAL A 194 -8.44 -5.06 -1.61
CA VAL A 194 -9.83 -4.64 -1.75
C VAL A 194 -10.70 -5.60 -0.95
N HIS A 195 -11.60 -5.05 -0.12
CA HIS A 195 -12.61 -5.81 0.60
C HIS A 195 -14.01 -5.46 0.10
N THR A 196 -14.84 -6.47 -0.11
CA THR A 196 -16.26 -6.36 -0.49
C THR A 196 -17.07 -7.46 0.18
N GLU A 197 -18.40 -7.47 0.02
CA GLU A 197 -19.22 -8.55 0.56
C GLU A 197 -18.78 -9.92 0.02
N ALA A 198 -18.46 -10.02 -1.27
CA ALA A 198 -17.98 -11.25 -1.91
C ALA A 198 -16.51 -11.59 -1.62
N TYR A 199 -15.69 -10.56 -1.31
CA TYR A 199 -14.25 -10.68 -1.19
C TYR A 199 -13.74 -9.95 0.05
N ASN A 200 -13.57 -10.65 1.18
CA ASN A 200 -13.11 -10.00 2.41
C ASN A 200 -12.31 -10.92 3.33
N GLY A 201 -11.64 -10.32 4.32
CA GLY A 201 -10.76 -11.01 5.25
C GLY A 201 -11.46 -12.00 6.18
N MET A 202 -12.75 -11.79 6.52
CA MET A 202 -13.47 -12.71 7.40
C MET A 202 -13.69 -14.10 6.76
N ILE A 203 -13.82 -14.13 5.42
CA ILE A 203 -13.99 -15.36 4.66
C ILE A 203 -12.74 -15.73 3.82
N ASN A 204 -11.61 -15.03 4.03
CA ASN A 204 -10.33 -15.25 3.36
C ASN A 204 -10.40 -15.17 1.81
N THR A 205 -11.20 -14.27 1.27
CA THR A 205 -11.39 -14.08 -0.17
C THR A 205 -11.00 -12.70 -0.67
N GLN A 206 -10.47 -11.83 0.21
CA GLN A 206 -10.02 -10.47 -0.15
C GLN A 206 -9.06 -10.48 -1.34
N LYS A 207 -9.11 -9.44 -2.15
CA LYS A 207 -8.27 -9.32 -3.34
C LYS A 207 -6.99 -8.56 -2.99
N THR A 208 -6.02 -9.30 -2.48
CA THR A 208 -4.73 -8.76 -2.03
C THR A 208 -3.61 -9.17 -2.97
N LYS A 209 -2.72 -8.24 -3.28
CA LYS A 209 -1.37 -8.48 -3.82
C LYS A 209 -0.36 -7.63 -3.10
N GLY A 210 0.87 -8.12 -3.04
CA GLY A 210 1.96 -7.41 -2.40
C GLY A 210 3.22 -7.37 -3.26
N VAL A 211 4.10 -6.43 -2.93
CA VAL A 211 5.42 -6.27 -3.52
C VAL A 211 6.45 -6.09 -2.41
N HIS A 212 7.66 -6.59 -2.65
CA HIS A 212 8.82 -6.24 -1.83
C HIS A 212 9.40 -4.92 -2.33
N GLN A 213 9.33 -3.88 -1.49
CA GLN A 213 9.80 -2.52 -1.78
C GLN A 213 10.83 -2.12 -0.72
N PRO A 214 12.14 -2.25 -0.98
CA PRO A 214 13.17 -1.95 0.00
C PRO A 214 13.18 -0.50 0.47
N GLY A 215 13.30 -0.32 1.79
CA GLY A 215 13.50 0.98 2.39
C GLY A 215 12.23 1.76 2.71
N ILE A 216 11.07 1.12 2.76
CA ILE A 216 9.78 1.79 3.06
C ILE A 216 9.78 2.51 4.42
N SER A 217 10.64 2.11 5.35
CA SER A 217 10.80 2.74 6.67
C SER A 217 11.98 3.72 6.78
N THR A 218 12.74 3.91 5.70
CA THR A 218 13.93 4.77 5.68
C THR A 218 13.92 5.78 4.56
N LYS A 219 12.97 5.67 3.62
CA LYS A 219 12.79 6.55 2.47
C LYS A 219 11.33 6.80 2.21
N PHE A 220 11.04 7.94 1.61
CA PHE A 220 9.71 8.23 1.10
C PHE A 220 9.45 7.46 -0.20
N HIS A 221 8.28 6.85 -0.29
CA HIS A 221 7.74 6.21 -1.48
C HIS A 221 6.40 6.81 -1.84
N VAL A 222 6.01 6.74 -3.11
CA VAL A 222 4.70 7.20 -3.57
C VAL A 222 3.78 5.98 -3.69
N TYR A 223 2.80 5.90 -2.81
CA TYR A 223 1.71 4.92 -2.85
C TYR A 223 0.54 5.55 -3.59
N SER A 224 0.03 4.91 -4.61
CA SER A 224 -1.02 5.50 -5.41
C SER A 224 -2.03 4.50 -5.94
N MET A 225 -3.23 4.99 -6.23
CA MET A 225 -4.30 4.23 -6.83
C MET A 225 -4.94 5.04 -7.95
N GLU A 226 -5.22 4.41 -9.08
CA GLU A 226 -6.17 4.90 -10.07
C GLU A 226 -7.48 4.11 -9.93
N TRP A 227 -8.56 4.83 -9.73
CA TRP A 227 -9.88 4.24 -9.55
C TRP A 227 -10.85 4.76 -10.62
N THR A 228 -11.44 3.82 -11.34
CA THR A 228 -12.42 4.07 -12.39
C THR A 228 -13.73 3.34 -12.08
N GLU A 229 -14.75 3.52 -12.90
CA GLU A 229 -15.99 2.75 -12.84
C GLU A 229 -15.75 1.23 -13.03
N ASN A 230 -14.72 0.86 -13.79
CA ASN A 230 -14.52 -0.51 -14.24
C ASN A 230 -13.37 -1.23 -13.55
N GLU A 231 -12.42 -0.49 -12.97
CA GLU A 231 -11.20 -1.09 -12.42
C GLU A 231 -10.43 -0.14 -11.50
N MET A 232 -9.64 -0.72 -10.62
CA MET A 232 -8.66 -0.07 -9.79
C MET A 232 -7.28 -0.61 -10.08
N PHE A 233 -6.29 0.27 -10.12
CA PHE A 233 -4.87 -0.06 -10.23
C PHE A 233 -4.15 0.53 -9.04
N PHE A 234 -3.28 -0.25 -8.42
CA PHE A 234 -2.49 0.15 -7.26
C PHE A 234 -1.01 0.16 -7.62
N TYR A 235 -0.28 1.18 -7.17
CA TYR A 235 1.12 1.37 -7.54
C TYR A 235 1.97 1.75 -6.33
N VAL A 236 3.25 1.35 -6.38
CA VAL A 236 4.32 1.89 -5.53
C VAL A 236 5.41 2.44 -6.47
N ASP A 237 5.75 3.72 -6.32
CA ASP A 237 6.70 4.44 -7.18
C ASP A 237 6.42 4.26 -8.69
N GLY A 238 5.13 4.26 -9.05
CA GLY A 238 4.66 4.09 -10.41
C GLY A 238 4.70 2.66 -10.95
N LYS A 239 5.14 1.67 -10.17
CA LYS A 239 5.07 0.25 -10.55
C LYS A 239 3.77 -0.37 -10.06
N GLU A 240 3.03 -1.03 -10.94
CA GLU A 240 1.78 -1.71 -10.58
C GLU A 240 2.04 -2.83 -9.58
N VAL A 241 1.28 -2.82 -8.48
CA VAL A 241 1.30 -3.84 -7.41
C VAL A 241 0.08 -4.73 -7.49
N ASN A 242 -1.10 -4.13 -7.66
CA ASN A 242 -2.36 -4.84 -7.72
C ASN A 242 -3.29 -4.21 -8.76
N ARG A 243 -4.22 -5.01 -9.23
CA ARG A 243 -5.32 -4.59 -10.10
C ARG A 243 -6.58 -5.35 -9.70
N PHE A 244 -7.67 -4.61 -9.57
CA PHE A 244 -8.98 -5.20 -9.30
C PHE A 244 -10.00 -4.66 -10.32
N ALA A 245 -10.60 -5.56 -11.09
CA ALA A 245 -11.56 -5.22 -12.13
C ALA A 245 -12.99 -5.57 -11.68
N ASN A 246 -13.94 -4.74 -12.11
CA ASN A 246 -15.36 -4.98 -11.96
C ASN A 246 -15.78 -6.14 -12.87
N ASP A 247 -16.11 -7.27 -12.28
CA ASP A 247 -16.57 -8.48 -12.99
C ASP A 247 -18.03 -8.40 -13.46
N LYS A 248 -18.71 -7.28 -13.14
CA LYS A 248 -20.12 -7.02 -13.47
C LYS A 248 -21.12 -8.01 -12.83
N THR A 249 -20.73 -8.69 -11.76
CA THR A 249 -21.60 -9.63 -11.04
C THR A 249 -22.50 -8.98 -9.99
N GLY A 250 -22.34 -7.67 -9.77
CA GLY A 250 -23.20 -6.88 -8.89
C GLY A 250 -22.48 -6.22 -7.72
N VAL A 251 -23.26 -5.57 -6.87
CA VAL A 251 -22.73 -4.73 -5.77
C VAL A 251 -21.95 -5.52 -4.73
N ALA A 252 -22.28 -6.79 -4.51
CA ALA A 252 -21.53 -7.64 -3.58
C ALA A 252 -20.05 -7.82 -3.97
N ALA A 253 -19.77 -7.77 -5.28
CA ALA A 253 -18.39 -7.87 -5.81
C ALA A 253 -17.78 -6.49 -6.08
N TRP A 254 -18.60 -5.47 -6.46
CA TRP A 254 -18.11 -4.14 -6.82
C TRP A 254 -19.00 -3.02 -6.25
N PRO A 255 -18.86 -2.64 -4.96
CA PRO A 255 -19.59 -1.54 -4.34
C PRO A 255 -18.94 -0.15 -4.56
N PHE A 256 -17.98 -0.02 -5.47
CA PHE A 256 -17.10 1.13 -5.63
C PHE A 256 -17.65 2.16 -6.65
N ASP A 257 -18.94 2.46 -6.57
CA ASP A 257 -19.62 3.48 -7.38
C ASP A 257 -20.17 4.65 -6.53
N LYS A 258 -19.77 4.72 -5.27
CA LYS A 258 -20.10 5.75 -4.31
C LYS A 258 -18.86 6.55 -3.89
N GLU A 259 -19.05 7.56 -3.06
CA GLU A 259 -17.95 8.37 -2.52
C GLU A 259 -17.25 7.65 -1.38
N PHE A 260 -15.93 7.72 -1.38
CA PHE A 260 -15.04 7.24 -0.34
C PHE A 260 -14.18 8.36 0.20
N HIS A 261 -13.81 8.27 1.47
CA HIS A 261 -12.88 9.17 2.14
C HIS A 261 -11.58 8.45 2.47
N LEU A 262 -10.48 9.20 2.52
CA LEU A 262 -9.15 8.69 2.84
C LEU A 262 -8.96 8.58 4.35
N LEU A 263 -8.28 7.51 4.77
CA LEU A 263 -7.82 7.30 6.14
C LEU A 263 -6.31 7.06 6.18
N LEU A 264 -5.67 7.58 7.22
CA LEU A 264 -4.26 7.38 7.52
C LEU A 264 -4.11 7.02 8.98
N ASN A 265 -3.44 5.92 9.30
CA ASN A 265 -3.19 5.53 10.68
C ASN A 265 -1.94 4.66 10.85
N VAL A 266 -1.51 4.54 12.08
CA VAL A 266 -0.61 3.47 12.54
C VAL A 266 -1.35 2.71 13.64
N ALA A 267 -1.84 1.51 13.34
CA ALA A 267 -2.37 0.61 14.35
C ALA A 267 -1.23 -0.11 15.08
N VAL A 268 -1.52 -0.58 16.30
CA VAL A 268 -0.59 -1.34 17.12
C VAL A 268 -1.19 -2.71 17.45
N GLY A 269 -0.47 -3.77 17.16
CA GLY A 269 -0.93 -5.13 17.44
C GLY A 269 -2.05 -5.57 16.48
N GLY A 270 -3.15 -6.04 17.06
CA GLY A 270 -4.27 -6.58 16.30
C GLY A 270 -4.03 -8.00 15.75
N ASN A 271 -5.06 -8.54 15.11
CA ASN A 271 -5.06 -9.91 14.57
C ASN A 271 -3.93 -10.13 13.55
N TRP A 272 -3.61 -9.13 12.77
CA TRP A 272 -2.58 -9.21 11.73
C TRP A 272 -1.28 -8.53 12.17
N GLY A 273 -1.26 -7.24 12.49
CA GLY A 273 -0.05 -6.54 12.93
C GLY A 273 0.60 -7.16 14.18
N GLY A 274 -0.23 -7.72 15.07
CA GLY A 274 0.16 -8.38 16.31
C GLY A 274 0.41 -9.87 16.24
N LYS A 275 0.39 -10.49 15.05
CA LYS A 275 0.50 -11.95 14.87
C LYS A 275 1.69 -12.58 15.59
N PHE A 276 2.80 -11.87 15.70
CA PHE A 276 4.01 -12.30 16.41
C PHE A 276 4.30 -11.47 17.67
N GLY A 277 3.26 -10.85 18.24
CA GLY A 277 3.35 -9.93 19.39
C GLY A 277 3.81 -8.53 19.00
N VAL A 278 3.90 -7.67 19.99
CA VAL A 278 4.38 -6.29 19.88
C VAL A 278 5.74 -6.20 20.56
N ASP A 279 6.70 -5.57 19.91
CA ASP A 279 8.01 -5.28 20.48
C ASP A 279 7.98 -3.89 21.12
N ASP A 280 7.91 -3.84 22.42
CA ASP A 280 7.85 -2.60 23.19
C ASP A 280 9.09 -1.72 23.05
N SER A 281 10.23 -2.30 22.67
CA SER A 281 11.50 -1.58 22.54
C SER A 281 11.59 -0.68 21.31
N VAL A 282 10.69 -0.88 20.34
CA VAL A 282 10.72 -0.11 19.07
C VAL A 282 10.06 1.27 19.20
N PHE A 283 9.24 1.50 20.23
CA PHE A 283 8.49 2.75 20.39
C PHE A 283 9.37 3.94 20.83
N PRO A 284 9.04 5.17 20.39
CA PRO A 284 7.93 5.52 19.50
C PRO A 284 8.23 5.21 18.03
N GLN A 285 7.19 4.96 17.23
CA GLN A 285 7.29 4.75 15.80
C GLN A 285 6.45 5.76 15.03
N LYS A 286 6.91 6.18 13.85
CA LYS A 286 6.31 7.29 13.10
C LYS A 286 6.03 6.89 11.66
N MET A 287 4.85 7.22 11.18
CA MET A 287 4.55 7.38 9.76
C MET A 287 4.72 8.86 9.41
N LEU A 288 5.50 9.16 8.39
CA LEU A 288 5.68 10.51 7.87
C LEU A 288 5.01 10.62 6.52
N VAL A 289 4.17 11.63 6.31
CA VAL A 289 3.54 11.90 5.01
C VAL A 289 4.00 13.24 4.52
N ASP A 290 4.64 13.25 3.33
CA ASP A 290 5.19 14.45 2.70
C ASP A 290 4.07 15.26 2.01
N TRP A 291 3.27 14.57 1.19
CA TRP A 291 2.13 15.19 0.53
C TRP A 291 1.08 14.14 0.11
N ILE A 292 -0.13 14.64 -0.13
CA ILE A 292 -1.26 13.88 -0.69
C ILE A 292 -1.86 14.68 -1.83
N ARG A 293 -2.13 14.03 -2.97
CA ARG A 293 -2.70 14.67 -4.15
C ARG A 293 -3.76 13.80 -4.77
N LEU A 294 -4.87 14.42 -5.15
CA LEU A 294 -5.97 13.77 -5.83
C LEU A 294 -6.26 14.50 -7.15
N HIS A 295 -6.29 13.71 -8.21
CA HIS A 295 -6.56 14.17 -9.57
C HIS A 295 -7.84 13.52 -10.12
N GLN A 296 -8.67 14.30 -10.83
CA GLN A 296 -9.86 13.85 -11.56
C GLN A 296 -9.91 14.37 -13.00
#